data_c87ec9b33711267e2846ca1ada743320
#
_entry.id   c87ec9b33711267e2846ca1ada743320
#
_cell.length_a   1.000
_cell.length_b   1.000
_cell.length_c   1.000
_cell.angle_alpha   90.00
_cell.angle_beta   90.00
_cell.angle_gamma   90.00
#
_symmetry.space_group_name_H-M   'P 1'
#
loop_
_entity.id
_entity.type
_entity.pdbx_description
1 polymer ?
#
loop_
_entity_poly.entity_id
_entity_poly.type
_entity_poly.pdbx_seq_one_letter_code
_entity_poly.pdbx_strand_id
1 'polypeptide(L)'
;FVLVDAMRSELSLAERRLGADLVVYPTTCLNQVEKKRLLMLGTPVGCHQPRSALARMSSNEDIAAVSYQLYVSETLADGTTRWIVGFEPETDFVLSPWIAEGEGTSLPRGSVLVGSAVADGHAETMSIYGMQRPIGAHLLATGSELDSAVFVPMDTLADIVADASAAGQDVDASLDPATDYSAALVRASDSDAIESVTNWINLYVRKVSAVRSSEALVDAGAGIRSHRLVAIGVLGAIWLVLLGALAVAQLSLMNERRQELAVWRSIGASRAI
;
A
#
# COMPACT_ATOMS: atom_id res chain seq x y z
N PHE A 1 -5.81 6.98 -28.52
CA PHE A 1 -6.86 7.27 -27.52
C PHE A 1 -6.94 6.15 -26.49
N VAL A 2 -7.14 4.87 -26.89
CA VAL A 2 -7.28 3.72 -25.98
C VAL A 2 -6.09 3.57 -25.00
N LEU A 3 -4.85 3.80 -25.44
CA LEU A 3 -3.67 3.69 -24.59
C LEU A 3 -3.61 4.81 -23.53
N VAL A 4 -4.03 6.02 -23.90
CA VAL A 4 -4.06 7.18 -22.97
C VAL A 4 -5.17 7.01 -21.94
N ASP A 5 -6.31 6.45 -22.32
CA ASP A 5 -7.42 6.19 -21.42
C ASP A 5 -7.08 5.03 -20.47
N ALA A 6 -6.42 3.97 -20.97
CA ALA A 6 -5.90 2.90 -20.12
C ALA A 6 -4.86 3.40 -19.11
N MET A 7 -3.92 4.25 -19.53
CA MET A 7 -2.94 4.87 -18.63
C MET A 7 -3.60 5.78 -17.59
N ARG A 8 -4.65 6.52 -17.95
CA ARG A 8 -5.39 7.35 -17.00
C ARG A 8 -6.17 6.52 -15.98
N SER A 9 -6.79 5.42 -16.43
CA SER A 9 -7.51 4.52 -15.52
C SER A 9 -6.57 3.83 -14.54
N GLU A 10 -5.42 3.36 -15.01
CA GLU A 10 -4.36 2.79 -14.16
C GLU A 10 -3.81 3.81 -13.16
N LEU A 11 -3.56 5.04 -13.60
CA LEU A 11 -3.09 6.12 -12.73
C LEU A 11 -4.12 6.47 -11.67
N SER A 12 -5.40 6.60 -12.04
CA SER A 12 -6.48 6.88 -11.09
C SER A 12 -6.72 5.73 -10.10
N LEU A 13 -6.52 4.49 -10.54
CA LEU A 13 -6.59 3.32 -9.67
C LEU A 13 -5.40 3.31 -8.70
N ALA A 14 -4.19 3.62 -9.18
CA ALA A 14 -3.01 3.76 -8.35
C ALA A 14 -3.19 4.87 -7.30
N GLU A 15 -3.72 6.04 -7.69
CA GLU A 15 -4.02 7.14 -6.77
C GLU A 15 -5.05 6.73 -5.71
N ARG A 16 -6.12 6.03 -6.08
CA ARG A 16 -7.11 5.51 -5.12
C ARG A 16 -6.50 4.46 -4.17
N ARG A 17 -5.55 3.67 -4.65
CA ARG A 17 -4.83 2.65 -3.89
C ARG A 17 -3.71 3.22 -3.00
N LEU A 18 -3.34 4.49 -3.16
CA LEU A 18 -2.41 5.18 -2.25
C LEU A 18 -2.97 5.33 -0.81
N GLY A 19 -4.28 5.10 -0.63
CA GLY A 19 -4.91 5.08 0.68
C GLY A 19 -5.10 6.47 1.26
N ALA A 20 -4.64 6.66 2.51
CA ALA A 20 -4.77 7.91 3.22
C ALA A 20 -3.58 8.85 2.94
N ASP A 21 -3.83 10.15 2.90
CA ASP A 21 -2.79 11.17 2.76
C ASP A 21 -1.97 11.32 4.04
N LEU A 22 -2.63 11.12 5.17
CA LEU A 22 -2.00 11.12 6.49
C LEU A 22 -2.70 10.13 7.42
N VAL A 23 -1.96 9.62 8.40
CA VAL A 23 -2.46 8.73 9.43
C VAL A 23 -2.27 9.37 10.79
N VAL A 24 -3.32 9.38 11.59
CA VAL A 24 -3.34 9.97 12.94
C VAL A 24 -3.38 8.85 13.96
N TYR A 25 -2.35 8.80 14.80
CA TYR A 25 -2.21 7.84 15.88
C TYR A 25 -2.33 8.53 17.25
N PRO A 26 -2.78 7.82 18.29
CA PRO A 26 -2.56 8.23 19.66
C PRO A 26 -1.07 8.45 19.94
N THR A 27 -0.71 9.50 20.66
CA THR A 27 0.70 9.80 20.98
C THR A 27 1.39 8.66 21.72
N THR A 28 0.63 7.90 22.51
CA THR A 28 1.10 6.71 23.23
C THR A 28 1.53 5.57 22.31
N CYS A 29 1.01 5.53 21.09
CA CYS A 29 1.29 4.50 20.08
C CYS A 29 2.52 4.78 19.21
N LEU A 30 3.05 6.00 19.21
CA LEU A 30 4.09 6.43 18.28
C LEU A 30 5.36 5.57 18.32
N ASN A 31 5.69 5.00 19.48
CA ASN A 31 6.84 4.11 19.62
C ASN A 31 6.69 2.78 18.87
N GLN A 32 5.44 2.41 18.53
CA GLN A 32 5.11 1.19 17.79
C GLN A 32 5.02 1.45 16.28
N VAL A 33 4.93 2.72 15.87
CA VAL A 33 4.79 3.11 14.46
C VAL A 33 6.15 3.12 13.78
N GLU A 34 6.40 2.12 12.95
CA GLU A 34 7.54 2.13 12.05
C GLU A 34 7.24 3.01 10.83
N LYS A 35 7.82 4.22 10.80
CA LYS A 35 7.61 5.20 9.72
C LYS A 35 7.85 4.64 8.31
N LYS A 36 8.72 3.63 8.17
CA LYS A 36 9.03 2.99 6.88
C LYS A 36 7.92 2.08 6.35
N ARG A 37 6.98 1.68 7.19
CA ARG A 37 5.88 0.75 6.85
C ARG A 37 4.53 1.45 6.63
N LEU A 38 4.48 2.77 6.80
CA LEU A 38 3.28 3.60 6.61
C LEU A 38 2.78 3.70 5.16
N LEU A 39 3.21 2.80 4.30
CA LEU A 39 3.14 2.98 2.86
C LEU A 39 1.74 3.13 2.28
N MET A 40 0.67 2.63 2.90
CA MET A 40 -0.68 2.74 2.29
C MET A 40 -1.85 2.72 3.28
N LEU A 41 -1.75 2.00 4.39
CA LEU A 41 -2.92 1.62 5.16
C LEU A 41 -2.74 1.78 6.68
N GLY A 42 -1.69 2.44 7.13
CA GLY A 42 -1.34 2.50 8.55
C GLY A 42 -0.60 1.25 9.02
N THR A 43 0.27 1.41 10.01
CA THR A 43 0.93 0.29 10.68
C THR A 43 0.02 -0.16 11.82
N PRO A 44 -0.34 -1.46 11.92
CA PRO A 44 -1.06 -1.97 13.06
C PRO A 44 -0.30 -1.71 14.37
N VAL A 45 -1.00 -1.18 15.35
CA VAL A 45 -0.48 -0.84 16.68
C VAL A 45 -1.39 -1.41 17.76
N GLY A 46 -0.81 -1.97 18.83
CA GLY A 46 -1.56 -2.61 19.91
C GLY A 46 -2.10 -1.63 20.95
N CYS A 47 -2.38 -0.38 20.58
CA CYS A 47 -2.93 0.62 21.49
C CYS A 47 -4.12 1.34 20.88
N HIS A 48 -5.00 1.85 21.72
CA HIS A 48 -6.22 2.54 21.32
C HIS A 48 -6.52 3.73 22.22
N GLN A 49 -7.42 4.59 21.78
CA GLN A 49 -8.02 5.65 22.60
C GLN A 49 -9.39 6.04 22.06
N PRO A 50 -10.24 6.71 22.89
CA PRO A 50 -11.55 7.16 22.45
C PRO A 50 -11.49 8.15 21.27
N ARG A 51 -12.37 7.97 20.29
CA ARG A 51 -12.55 8.85 19.10
C ARG A 51 -12.90 10.28 19.47
N SER A 52 -13.45 10.50 20.67
CA SER A 52 -13.73 11.84 21.18
C SER A 52 -12.48 12.75 21.20
N ALA A 53 -11.30 12.16 21.28
CA ALA A 53 -10.02 12.90 21.15
C ALA A 53 -9.85 13.57 19.78
N LEU A 54 -10.48 13.02 18.73
CA LEU A 54 -10.45 13.51 17.35
C LEU A 54 -11.63 14.43 17.00
N ALA A 55 -12.55 14.71 17.91
CA ALA A 55 -13.75 15.52 17.64
C ALA A 55 -13.42 16.89 17.02
N ARG A 56 -12.25 17.44 17.34
CA ARG A 56 -11.82 18.72 16.77
C ARG A 56 -11.49 18.66 15.28
N MET A 57 -11.19 17.48 14.75
CA MET A 57 -10.85 17.30 13.33
C MET A 57 -12.02 17.66 12.40
N SER A 58 -13.27 17.45 12.85
CA SER A 58 -14.46 17.81 12.09
C SER A 58 -14.64 19.32 11.84
N SER A 59 -13.88 20.17 12.55
CA SER A 59 -13.92 21.63 12.36
C SER A 59 -12.91 22.15 11.32
N ASN A 60 -12.11 21.28 10.74
CA ASN A 60 -11.14 21.64 9.70
C ASN A 60 -11.71 21.33 8.31
N GLU A 61 -11.96 22.36 7.51
CA GLU A 61 -12.57 22.26 6.17
C GLU A 61 -11.64 21.59 5.14
N ASP A 62 -10.34 21.55 5.42
CA ASP A 62 -9.34 20.92 4.55
C ASP A 62 -9.29 19.38 4.74
N ILE A 63 -10.09 18.82 5.65
CA ILE A 63 -10.24 17.37 5.84
C ILE A 63 -11.45 16.89 5.05
N ALA A 64 -11.20 16.15 3.97
CA ALA A 64 -12.27 15.64 3.11
C ALA A 64 -12.94 14.38 3.65
N ALA A 65 -12.16 13.46 4.25
CA ALA A 65 -12.67 12.20 4.80
C ALA A 65 -11.77 11.69 5.93
N VAL A 66 -12.39 10.96 6.86
CA VAL A 66 -11.71 10.25 7.94
C VAL A 66 -12.28 8.84 8.03
N SER A 67 -11.42 7.83 8.01
CA SER A 67 -11.77 6.43 8.25
C SER A 67 -11.04 5.95 9.51
N TYR A 68 -11.77 5.33 10.42
CA TYR A 68 -11.20 4.83 11.67
C TYR A 68 -10.86 3.36 11.56
N GLN A 69 -9.71 3.01 12.11
CA GLN A 69 -9.27 1.62 12.25
C GLN A 69 -8.95 1.31 13.71
N LEU A 70 -9.35 0.13 14.16
CA LEU A 70 -9.05 -0.40 15.50
C LEU A 70 -8.34 -1.73 15.35
N TYR A 71 -7.15 -1.85 15.92
CA TYR A 71 -6.30 -3.03 15.77
C TYR A 71 -6.37 -3.92 17.01
N VAL A 72 -6.60 -5.19 16.77
CA VAL A 72 -6.55 -6.25 17.78
C VAL A 72 -5.61 -7.33 17.27
N SER A 73 -4.80 -7.90 18.16
CA SER A 73 -3.86 -8.94 17.80
C SER A 73 -4.28 -10.29 18.37
N GLU A 74 -4.19 -11.33 17.55
CA GLU A 74 -4.35 -12.72 17.96
C GLU A 74 -3.01 -13.45 17.84
N THR A 75 -2.61 -14.18 18.87
CA THR A 75 -1.44 -15.05 18.80
C THR A 75 -1.88 -16.43 18.32
N LEU A 76 -1.38 -16.86 17.17
CA LEU A 76 -1.66 -18.16 16.58
C LEU A 76 -0.88 -19.28 17.30
N ALA A 77 -1.28 -20.52 17.06
CA ALA A 77 -0.68 -21.69 17.69
C ALA A 77 0.82 -21.88 17.35
N ASP A 78 1.28 -21.33 16.24
CA ASP A 78 2.68 -21.31 15.79
C ASP A 78 3.50 -20.18 16.42
N GLY A 79 2.88 -19.34 17.27
CA GLY A 79 3.49 -18.19 17.92
C GLY A 79 3.54 -16.93 17.05
N THR A 80 3.00 -16.95 15.84
CA THR A 80 2.89 -15.77 14.99
C THR A 80 1.73 -14.88 15.44
N THR A 81 1.86 -13.57 15.22
CA THR A 81 0.79 -12.59 15.51
C THR A 81 0.02 -12.29 14.25
N ARG A 82 -1.29 -12.48 14.29
CA ARG A 82 -2.22 -12.05 13.27
C ARG A 82 -2.96 -10.79 13.73
N TRP A 83 -3.05 -9.81 12.83
CA TRP A 83 -3.80 -8.60 13.10
C TRP A 83 -5.23 -8.72 12.62
N ILE A 84 -6.14 -8.33 13.49
CA ILE A 84 -7.57 -8.16 13.20
C ILE A 84 -7.84 -6.66 13.22
N VAL A 85 -8.28 -6.13 12.09
CA VAL A 85 -8.45 -4.70 11.87
C VAL A 85 -9.94 -4.40 11.76
N GLY A 86 -10.48 -3.75 12.79
CA GLY A 86 -11.82 -3.19 12.75
C GLY A 86 -11.85 -1.95 11.87
N PHE A 87 -12.84 -1.82 11.00
CA PHE A 87 -13.07 -0.65 10.16
C PHE A 87 -14.55 -0.33 10.02
N GLU A 88 -14.87 0.87 9.56
CA GLU A 88 -16.24 1.29 9.27
C GLU A 88 -16.47 1.24 7.76
N PRO A 89 -17.26 0.29 7.24
CA PRO A 89 -17.49 0.16 5.79
C PRO A 89 -18.07 1.41 5.13
N GLU A 90 -18.86 2.19 5.88
CA GLU A 90 -19.56 3.38 5.37
C GLU A 90 -18.59 4.57 5.12
N THR A 91 -17.56 4.68 5.94
CA THR A 91 -16.56 5.78 5.84
C THR A 91 -15.25 5.32 5.24
N ASP A 92 -15.09 4.02 4.97
CA ASP A 92 -13.86 3.46 4.44
C ASP A 92 -13.64 3.90 2.98
N PHE A 93 -12.48 4.44 2.75
CA PHE A 93 -11.97 4.78 1.42
C PHE A 93 -10.63 4.12 1.12
N VAL A 94 -10.13 3.31 2.04
CA VAL A 94 -8.77 2.75 2.02
C VAL A 94 -8.78 1.29 1.61
N LEU A 95 -9.68 0.47 2.16
CA LEU A 95 -9.79 -0.96 1.86
C LEU A 95 -10.61 -1.22 0.59
N SER A 96 -11.68 -0.45 0.38
CA SER A 96 -12.60 -0.62 -0.74
C SER A 96 -11.93 -0.76 -2.12
N PRO A 97 -10.85 -0.01 -2.46
CA PRO A 97 -10.15 -0.14 -3.74
C PRO A 97 -9.35 -1.45 -3.90
N TRP A 98 -9.17 -2.20 -2.81
CA TRP A 98 -8.40 -3.44 -2.77
C TRP A 98 -9.28 -4.69 -2.71
N ILE A 99 -10.60 -4.55 -2.61
CA ILE A 99 -11.51 -5.69 -2.65
C ILE A 99 -11.48 -6.31 -4.05
N ALA A 100 -11.41 -7.64 -4.12
CA ALA A 100 -11.35 -8.37 -5.37
C ALA A 100 -12.57 -8.09 -6.24
N GLU A 101 -12.37 -8.04 -7.57
CA GLU A 101 -13.46 -7.78 -8.51
C GLU A 101 -14.54 -8.87 -8.43
N GLY A 102 -15.80 -8.45 -8.33
CA GLY A 102 -16.95 -9.35 -8.21
C GLY A 102 -17.34 -9.67 -6.77
N GLU A 103 -16.54 -9.31 -5.78
CA GLU A 103 -16.89 -9.39 -4.38
C GLU A 103 -17.52 -8.05 -3.93
N GLY A 104 -18.65 -8.13 -3.23
CA GLY A 104 -19.39 -6.93 -2.81
C GLY A 104 -18.65 -6.18 -1.70
N THR A 105 -18.76 -4.85 -1.70
CA THR A 105 -18.27 -4.00 -0.60
C THR A 105 -19.13 -4.12 0.66
N SER A 106 -20.33 -4.69 0.56
CA SER A 106 -21.23 -4.92 1.69
C SER A 106 -20.90 -6.26 2.34
N LEU A 107 -20.20 -6.20 3.47
CA LEU A 107 -19.90 -7.37 4.29
C LEU A 107 -21.09 -7.68 5.20
N PRO A 108 -21.68 -8.90 5.15
CA PRO A 108 -22.66 -9.31 6.12
C PRO A 108 -22.09 -9.27 7.53
N ARG A 109 -22.94 -8.94 8.53
CA ARG A 109 -22.50 -8.99 9.92
C ARG A 109 -22.00 -10.38 10.30
N GLY A 110 -20.87 -10.42 11.00
CA GLY A 110 -20.22 -11.67 11.38
C GLY A 110 -19.25 -12.23 10.32
N SER A 111 -19.22 -11.66 9.11
CA SER A 111 -18.24 -12.04 8.08
C SER A 111 -16.96 -11.21 8.19
N VAL A 112 -15.89 -11.76 7.59
CA VAL A 112 -14.58 -11.15 7.60
C VAL A 112 -14.06 -10.95 6.18
N LEU A 113 -13.24 -9.92 5.99
CA LEU A 113 -12.48 -9.66 4.79
C LEU A 113 -11.03 -10.09 5.06
N VAL A 114 -10.45 -10.91 4.20
CA VAL A 114 -9.11 -11.46 4.43
C VAL A 114 -8.08 -10.86 3.49
N GLY A 115 -6.90 -10.57 4.03
CA GLY A 115 -5.74 -10.18 3.23
C GLY A 115 -5.28 -11.31 2.32
N SER A 116 -4.61 -10.98 1.22
CA SER A 116 -4.24 -11.91 0.15
C SER A 116 -3.32 -13.07 0.60
N ALA A 117 -2.64 -12.95 1.74
CA ALA A 117 -1.75 -13.98 2.28
C ALA A 117 -2.35 -14.77 3.45
N VAL A 118 -3.57 -14.44 3.91
CA VAL A 118 -4.17 -15.04 5.13
C VAL A 118 -4.81 -16.37 4.86
N ALA A 119 -5.50 -16.52 3.74
CA ALA A 119 -6.23 -17.74 3.39
C ALA A 119 -6.10 -18.04 1.91
N ASP A 120 -6.15 -19.35 1.58
CA ASP A 120 -6.31 -19.75 0.20
C ASP A 120 -7.62 -19.17 -0.35
N GLY A 121 -7.58 -18.65 -1.59
CA GLY A 121 -8.72 -17.95 -2.22
C GLY A 121 -10.00 -18.79 -2.40
N HIS A 122 -10.04 -20.00 -1.85
CA HIS A 122 -11.17 -20.93 -1.85
C HIS A 122 -11.70 -21.23 -0.43
N ALA A 123 -11.10 -20.65 0.62
CA ALA A 123 -11.57 -20.85 1.98
C ALA A 123 -12.89 -20.09 2.20
N GLU A 124 -13.93 -20.77 2.65
CA GLU A 124 -15.23 -20.14 2.95
C GLU A 124 -15.32 -19.63 4.39
N THR A 125 -14.48 -20.15 5.28
CA THR A 125 -14.45 -19.77 6.69
C THR A 125 -13.02 -19.69 7.20
N MET A 126 -12.81 -18.90 8.25
CA MET A 126 -11.56 -18.88 8.99
C MET A 126 -11.78 -18.89 10.50
N SER A 127 -10.78 -19.37 11.23
CA SER A 127 -10.81 -19.35 12.69
C SER A 127 -10.19 -18.06 13.22
N ILE A 128 -10.94 -17.35 14.09
CA ILE A 128 -10.46 -16.18 14.83
C ILE A 128 -10.76 -16.45 16.32
N TYR A 129 -9.71 -16.41 17.18
CA TYR A 129 -9.77 -16.80 18.56
C TYR A 129 -10.47 -18.17 18.80
N GLY A 130 -10.23 -19.11 17.87
CA GLY A 130 -10.83 -20.45 17.92
C GLY A 130 -12.27 -20.55 17.39
N MET A 131 -12.88 -19.44 17.00
CA MET A 131 -14.25 -19.42 16.48
C MET A 131 -14.26 -19.27 14.95
N GLN A 132 -15.11 -20.07 14.29
CA GLN A 132 -15.25 -20.03 12.82
C GLN A 132 -16.07 -18.80 12.40
N ARG A 133 -15.53 -18.03 11.49
CA ARG A 133 -16.19 -16.87 10.87
C ARG A 133 -16.23 -17.04 9.35
N PRO A 134 -17.34 -16.71 8.69
CA PRO A 134 -17.42 -16.78 7.23
C PRO A 134 -16.54 -15.70 6.60
N ILE A 135 -15.86 -16.05 5.53
CA ILE A 135 -15.12 -15.10 4.69
C ILE A 135 -16.11 -14.48 3.71
N GLY A 136 -16.28 -13.17 3.78
CA GLY A 136 -17.20 -12.41 2.94
C GLY A 136 -16.53 -11.82 1.70
N ALA A 137 -15.22 -11.53 1.77
CA ALA A 137 -14.46 -11.01 0.65
C ALA A 137 -12.94 -11.19 0.86
N HIS A 138 -12.19 -11.06 -0.25
CA HIS A 138 -10.73 -11.14 -0.28
C HIS A 138 -10.13 -9.83 -0.76
N LEU A 139 -9.01 -9.43 -0.16
CA LEU A 139 -8.23 -8.30 -0.67
C LEU A 139 -7.25 -8.77 -1.76
N LEU A 140 -7.08 -7.92 -2.75
CA LEU A 140 -5.95 -8.02 -3.67
C LEU A 140 -4.64 -7.80 -2.90
N ALA A 141 -3.53 -8.34 -3.42
CA ALA A 141 -2.24 -8.18 -2.82
C ALA A 141 -1.83 -6.69 -2.77
N THR A 142 -1.60 -6.20 -1.56
CA THR A 142 -1.18 -4.81 -1.31
C THR A 142 0.34 -4.66 -1.27
N GLY A 143 1.07 -5.77 -1.08
CA GLY A 143 2.51 -5.78 -0.84
C GLY A 143 2.91 -5.27 0.55
N SER A 144 1.97 -5.18 1.47
CA SER A 144 2.17 -4.71 2.85
C SER A 144 1.83 -5.78 3.89
N GLU A 145 2.05 -5.48 5.17
CA GLU A 145 1.66 -6.38 6.28
C GLU A 145 0.16 -6.65 6.35
N LEU A 146 -0.64 -5.84 5.70
CA LEU A 146 -2.09 -6.02 5.64
C LEU A 146 -2.49 -7.22 4.79
N ASP A 147 -1.59 -7.71 3.94
CA ASP A 147 -1.83 -8.98 3.22
C ASP A 147 -1.97 -10.17 4.19
N SER A 148 -1.39 -10.07 5.38
CA SER A 148 -1.51 -11.05 6.47
C SER A 148 -2.54 -10.66 7.54
N ALA A 149 -3.29 -9.59 7.35
CA ALA A 149 -4.30 -9.13 8.29
C ALA A 149 -5.72 -9.59 7.91
N VAL A 150 -6.61 -9.55 8.89
CA VAL A 150 -8.03 -9.80 8.74
C VAL A 150 -8.78 -8.52 9.05
N PHE A 151 -9.71 -8.16 8.19
CA PHE A 151 -10.50 -6.94 8.36
C PHE A 151 -11.94 -7.29 8.66
N VAL A 152 -12.54 -6.57 9.60
CA VAL A 152 -13.90 -6.80 10.05
C VAL A 152 -14.63 -5.47 10.26
N PRO A 153 -15.96 -5.40 9.98
CA PRO A 153 -16.75 -4.26 10.42
C PRO A 153 -16.65 -4.08 11.93
N MET A 154 -16.75 -2.83 12.43
CA MET A 154 -16.62 -2.53 13.86
C MET A 154 -17.65 -3.28 14.73
N ASP A 155 -18.86 -3.49 14.24
CA ASP A 155 -19.88 -4.29 14.93
C ASP A 155 -19.50 -5.78 15.04
N THR A 156 -18.90 -6.31 13.98
CA THR A 156 -18.36 -7.68 13.98
C THR A 156 -17.14 -7.80 14.89
N LEU A 157 -16.28 -6.76 14.95
CA LEU A 157 -15.16 -6.74 15.89
C LEU A 157 -15.65 -6.76 17.34
N ALA A 158 -16.72 -6.02 17.65
CA ALA A 158 -17.31 -6.02 18.98
C ALA A 158 -17.80 -7.42 19.37
N ASP A 159 -18.47 -8.13 18.45
CA ASP A 159 -18.90 -9.51 18.67
C ASP A 159 -17.68 -10.45 18.89
N ILE A 160 -16.60 -10.30 18.11
CA ILE A 160 -15.37 -11.08 18.22
C ILE A 160 -14.68 -10.85 19.57
N VAL A 161 -14.54 -9.60 19.99
CA VAL A 161 -13.90 -9.23 21.28
C VAL A 161 -14.71 -9.77 22.46
N ALA A 162 -16.04 -9.64 22.40
CA ALA A 162 -16.94 -10.17 23.45
C ALA A 162 -16.84 -11.69 23.57
N ASP A 163 -16.88 -12.40 22.44
CA ASP A 163 -16.81 -13.86 22.37
C ASP A 163 -15.43 -14.35 22.85
N ALA A 164 -14.33 -13.70 22.43
CA ALA A 164 -12.98 -14.04 22.83
C ALA A 164 -12.76 -13.82 24.34
N SER A 165 -13.27 -12.71 24.87
CA SER A 165 -13.23 -12.42 26.31
C SER A 165 -14.01 -13.47 27.12
N ALA A 166 -15.20 -13.86 26.66
CA ALA A 166 -16.01 -14.90 27.29
C ALA A 166 -15.31 -16.28 27.25
N ALA A 167 -14.51 -16.54 26.22
CA ALA A 167 -13.70 -17.76 26.09
C ALA A 167 -12.38 -17.69 26.87
N GLY A 168 -12.10 -16.61 27.61
CA GLY A 168 -10.86 -16.44 28.39
C GLY A 168 -9.62 -16.24 27.55
N GLN A 169 -9.76 -15.76 26.31
CA GLN A 169 -8.63 -15.40 25.45
C GLN A 169 -7.99 -14.09 25.91
N ASP A 170 -6.72 -13.90 25.58
CA ASP A 170 -5.97 -12.69 25.93
C ASP A 170 -6.35 -11.53 24.97
N VAL A 171 -7.42 -10.83 25.33
CA VAL A 171 -7.92 -9.63 24.64
C VAL A 171 -7.95 -8.48 25.63
N ASP A 172 -7.56 -7.29 25.17
CA ASP A 172 -7.58 -6.10 26.04
C ASP A 172 -9.02 -5.77 26.48
N ALA A 173 -9.27 -5.97 27.78
CA ALA A 173 -10.56 -5.74 28.39
C ALA A 173 -10.98 -4.25 28.43
N SER A 174 -10.06 -3.32 28.19
CA SER A 174 -10.34 -1.88 28.14
C SER A 174 -10.79 -1.39 26.78
N LEU A 175 -10.70 -2.23 25.74
CA LEU A 175 -11.01 -1.90 24.37
C LEU A 175 -12.54 -1.86 24.13
N ASP A 176 -13.03 -0.75 23.64
CA ASP A 176 -14.43 -0.57 23.21
C ASP A 176 -14.51 -0.31 21.70
N PRO A 177 -14.87 -1.33 20.87
CA PRO A 177 -14.95 -1.17 19.42
C PRO A 177 -15.94 -0.10 18.95
N ALA A 178 -16.93 0.27 19.79
CA ALA A 178 -17.91 1.29 19.44
C ALA A 178 -17.33 2.72 19.52
N THR A 179 -16.38 2.95 20.43
CA THR A 179 -15.90 4.29 20.75
C THR A 179 -14.42 4.51 20.49
N ASP A 180 -13.64 3.45 20.42
CA ASP A 180 -12.18 3.54 20.33
C ASP A 180 -11.67 3.52 18.88
N TYR A 181 -10.43 3.96 18.71
CA TYR A 181 -9.66 3.84 17.49
C TYR A 181 -8.16 3.64 17.83
N SER A 182 -7.45 2.96 16.96
CA SER A 182 -5.98 2.82 17.00
C SER A 182 -5.31 3.72 15.95
N ALA A 183 -5.94 3.90 14.81
CA ALA A 183 -5.50 4.82 13.76
C ALA A 183 -6.70 5.50 13.11
N ALA A 184 -6.55 6.78 12.77
CA ALA A 184 -7.49 7.49 11.91
C ALA A 184 -6.79 7.82 10.59
N LEU A 185 -7.32 7.27 9.51
CA LEU A 185 -6.85 7.47 8.15
C LEU A 185 -7.54 8.70 7.59
N VAL A 186 -6.79 9.70 7.16
CA VAL A 186 -7.33 11.00 6.77
C VAL A 186 -6.99 11.29 5.32
N ARG A 187 -7.99 11.75 4.58
CA ARG A 187 -7.84 12.31 3.24
C ARG A 187 -8.00 13.81 3.31
N ALA A 188 -7.04 14.54 2.79
CA ALA A 188 -7.13 15.99 2.64
C ALA A 188 -8.03 16.36 1.44
N SER A 189 -8.57 17.55 1.44
CA SER A 189 -9.38 18.08 0.33
C SER A 189 -8.53 18.36 -0.92
N ASP A 190 -7.26 18.70 -0.73
CA ASP A 190 -6.28 18.96 -1.76
C ASP A 190 -4.89 18.45 -1.31
N SER A 191 -4.05 18.07 -2.29
CA SER A 191 -2.65 17.69 -2.06
C SER A 191 -1.83 18.78 -1.40
N ASP A 192 -2.09 20.04 -1.72
CA ASP A 192 -1.40 21.20 -1.16
C ASP A 192 -1.81 21.45 0.31
N ALA A 193 -2.98 20.95 0.72
CA ALA A 193 -3.48 21.06 2.09
C ALA A 193 -2.88 20.01 3.04
N ILE A 194 -2.24 18.95 2.55
CA ILE A 194 -1.74 17.82 3.37
C ILE A 194 -0.78 18.31 4.47
N GLU A 195 0.14 19.21 4.13
CA GLU A 195 1.11 19.72 5.09
C GLU A 195 0.43 20.63 6.14
N SER A 196 -0.47 21.50 5.71
CA SER A 196 -1.22 22.40 6.62
C SER A 196 -2.11 21.61 7.56
N VAL A 197 -2.82 20.59 7.07
CA VAL A 197 -3.67 19.70 7.86
C VAL A 197 -2.84 18.89 8.86
N THR A 198 -1.69 18.35 8.44
CA THR A 198 -0.78 17.61 9.33
C THR A 198 -0.30 18.50 10.49
N ASN A 199 0.17 19.69 10.17
CA ASN A 199 0.64 20.67 11.17
C ASN A 199 -0.50 21.12 12.08
N TRP A 200 -1.68 21.37 11.51
CA TRP A 200 -2.86 21.77 12.27
C TRP A 200 -3.29 20.68 13.26
N ILE A 201 -3.34 19.40 12.85
CA ILE A 201 -3.67 18.28 13.74
C ILE A 201 -2.65 18.18 14.87
N ASN A 202 -1.36 18.21 14.56
CA ASN A 202 -0.29 18.10 15.54
C ASN A 202 -0.27 19.27 16.55
N LEU A 203 -0.77 20.43 16.15
CA LEU A 203 -0.78 21.64 17.00
C LEU A 203 -2.05 21.76 17.85
N TYR A 204 -3.19 21.41 17.28
CA TYR A 204 -4.50 21.72 17.88
C TYR A 204 -5.27 20.51 18.38
N VAL A 205 -4.93 19.29 17.96
CA VAL A 205 -5.56 18.06 18.46
C VAL A 205 -4.66 17.44 19.52
N ARG A 206 -5.18 17.26 20.74
CA ARG A 206 -4.38 16.80 21.87
C ARG A 206 -4.23 15.27 21.87
N LYS A 207 -3.09 14.79 22.35
CA LYS A 207 -2.78 13.36 22.55
C LYS A 207 -2.77 12.53 21.26
N VAL A 208 -2.60 13.17 20.11
CA VAL A 208 -2.48 12.51 18.82
C VAL A 208 -1.26 13.02 18.07
N SER A 209 -0.82 12.27 17.09
CA SER A 209 0.21 12.66 16.14
C SER A 209 -0.20 12.25 14.74
N ALA A 210 -0.22 13.22 13.84
CA ALA A 210 -0.43 13.00 12.42
C ALA A 210 0.91 12.76 11.73
N VAL A 211 0.97 11.70 10.92
CA VAL A 211 2.12 11.31 10.11
C VAL A 211 1.69 11.27 8.65
N ARG A 212 2.44 11.92 7.76
CA ARG A 212 2.13 11.94 6.33
C ARG A 212 2.51 10.62 5.66
N SER A 213 1.62 10.06 4.87
CA SER A 213 1.90 8.86 4.07
C SER A 213 2.97 9.12 3.00
N SER A 214 3.05 10.35 2.48
CA SER A 214 4.05 10.76 1.49
C SER A 214 5.49 10.72 2.00
N GLU A 215 5.73 10.86 3.31
CA GLU A 215 7.08 10.72 3.87
C GLU A 215 7.62 9.31 3.70
N ALA A 216 6.77 8.31 3.88
CA ALA A 216 7.12 6.92 3.64
C ALA A 216 7.34 6.62 2.14
N LEU A 217 6.55 7.25 1.26
CA LEU A 217 6.73 7.15 -0.20
C LEU A 217 8.02 7.82 -0.68
N VAL A 218 8.41 8.94 -0.09
CA VAL A 218 9.68 9.62 -0.42
C VAL A 218 10.88 8.76 -0.04
N ASP A 219 10.84 8.11 1.11
CA ASP A 219 11.91 7.21 1.56
C ASP A 219 11.98 5.93 0.71
N ALA A 220 10.83 5.34 0.35
CA ALA A 220 10.77 4.23 -0.60
C ALA A 220 11.21 4.66 -2.00
N GLY A 221 10.82 5.84 -2.45
CA GLY A 221 11.23 6.43 -3.74
C GLY A 221 12.71 6.78 -3.81
N ALA A 222 13.39 7.05 -2.68
CA ALA A 222 14.83 7.24 -2.63
C ALA A 222 15.56 5.91 -2.91
N GLY A 223 15.05 4.79 -2.39
CA GLY A 223 15.53 3.46 -2.73
C GLY A 223 15.37 3.14 -4.23
N ILE A 224 14.18 3.41 -4.79
CA ILE A 224 13.89 3.19 -6.22
C ILE A 224 14.74 4.09 -7.11
N ARG A 225 15.03 5.34 -6.72
CA ARG A 225 15.90 6.25 -7.47
C ARG A 225 17.34 5.73 -7.57
N SER A 226 17.88 5.13 -6.53
CA SER A 226 19.22 4.53 -6.58
C SER A 226 19.27 3.34 -7.53
N HIS A 227 18.25 2.48 -7.51
CA HIS A 227 18.13 1.38 -8.46
C HIS A 227 17.90 1.85 -9.90
N ARG A 228 17.20 2.96 -10.12
CA ARG A 228 17.00 3.56 -11.44
C ARG A 228 18.31 4.04 -12.05
N LEU A 229 19.19 4.66 -11.29
CA LEU A 229 20.50 5.08 -11.75
C LEU A 229 21.39 3.88 -12.13
N VAL A 230 21.36 2.81 -11.33
CA VAL A 230 22.05 1.56 -11.67
C VAL A 230 21.48 0.93 -12.94
N ALA A 231 20.14 0.88 -13.07
CA ALA A 231 19.50 0.34 -14.28
C ALA A 231 19.84 1.15 -15.53
N ILE A 232 19.86 2.49 -15.45
CA ILE A 232 20.27 3.36 -16.56
C ILE A 232 21.75 3.14 -16.90
N GLY A 233 22.62 2.98 -15.91
CA GLY A 233 24.02 2.68 -16.10
C GLY A 233 24.24 1.34 -16.81
N VAL A 234 23.56 0.30 -16.39
CA VAL A 234 23.60 -1.04 -17.02
C VAL A 234 23.08 -0.98 -18.46
N LEU A 235 21.95 -0.30 -18.68
CA LEU A 235 21.39 -0.14 -20.03
C LEU A 235 22.34 0.63 -20.95
N GLY A 236 22.97 1.68 -20.45
CA GLY A 236 23.99 2.45 -21.18
C GLY A 236 25.20 1.61 -21.54
N ALA A 237 25.68 0.78 -20.62
CA ALA A 237 26.79 -0.14 -20.88
C ALA A 237 26.44 -1.18 -21.97
N ILE A 238 25.23 -1.76 -21.92
CA ILE A 238 24.75 -2.69 -22.95
C ILE A 238 24.72 -2.00 -24.33
N TRP A 239 24.22 -0.78 -24.40
CA TRP A 239 24.18 0.01 -25.64
C TRP A 239 25.58 0.29 -26.21
N LEU A 240 26.55 0.62 -25.35
CA LEU A 240 27.95 0.81 -25.78
C LEU A 240 28.54 -0.47 -26.34
N VAL A 241 28.30 -1.62 -25.70
CA VAL A 241 28.79 -2.92 -26.20
C VAL A 241 28.16 -3.25 -27.56
N LEU A 242 26.87 -3.01 -27.73
CA LEU A 242 26.14 -3.23 -29.00
C LEU A 242 26.68 -2.33 -30.12
N LEU A 243 26.90 -1.05 -29.82
CA LEU A 243 27.48 -0.12 -30.79
C LEU A 243 28.92 -0.51 -31.17
N GLY A 244 29.72 -0.95 -30.20
CA GLY A 244 31.06 -1.49 -30.46
C GLY A 244 31.06 -2.73 -31.35
N ALA A 245 30.16 -3.68 -31.06
CA ALA A 245 29.99 -4.88 -31.88
C ALA A 245 29.56 -4.55 -33.32
N LEU A 246 28.62 -3.59 -33.47
CA LEU A 246 28.17 -3.11 -34.78
C LEU A 246 29.33 -2.46 -35.58
N ALA A 247 30.15 -1.63 -34.92
CA ALA A 247 31.31 -1.00 -35.53
C ALA A 247 32.36 -2.04 -36.01
N VAL A 248 32.61 -3.04 -35.17
CA VAL A 248 33.53 -4.14 -35.53
C VAL A 248 32.99 -4.96 -36.73
N ALA A 249 31.70 -5.25 -36.73
CA ALA A 249 31.05 -5.96 -37.82
C ALA A 249 31.15 -5.18 -39.14
N GLN A 250 30.91 -3.86 -39.07
CA GLN A 250 31.06 -3.00 -40.28
C GLN A 250 32.50 -2.94 -40.78
N LEU A 251 33.49 -2.85 -39.88
CA LEU A 251 34.92 -2.88 -40.26
C LEU A 251 35.30 -4.21 -40.86
N SER A 252 34.77 -5.31 -40.36
CA SER A 252 34.99 -6.66 -40.93
C SER A 252 34.45 -6.77 -42.35
N LEU A 253 33.19 -6.33 -42.57
CA LEU A 253 32.58 -6.29 -43.90
C LEU A 253 33.33 -5.42 -44.89
N MET A 254 33.83 -4.26 -44.44
CA MET A 254 34.67 -3.41 -45.29
C MET A 254 36.00 -4.06 -45.61
N ASN A 255 36.58 -4.83 -44.70
CA ASN A 255 37.84 -5.52 -44.93
C ASN A 255 37.71 -6.68 -45.92
N GLU A 256 36.61 -7.44 -45.86
CA GLU A 256 36.27 -8.48 -46.85
C GLU A 256 36.09 -7.89 -48.25
N ARG A 257 35.43 -6.76 -48.38
CA ARG A 257 35.16 -6.08 -49.67
C ARG A 257 36.42 -5.34 -50.23
N ARG A 258 37.47 -5.16 -49.42
CA ARG A 258 38.70 -4.52 -49.91
C ARG A 258 39.33 -5.26 -51.08
N GLN A 259 39.30 -6.58 -51.08
CA GLN A 259 39.84 -7.38 -52.17
C GLN A 259 38.98 -7.22 -53.44
N GLU A 260 37.66 -7.19 -53.33
CA GLU A 260 36.77 -6.94 -54.48
C GLU A 260 37.00 -5.52 -55.06
N LEU A 261 37.09 -4.50 -54.20
CA LEU A 261 37.37 -3.13 -54.62
C LEU A 261 38.72 -2.98 -55.28
N ALA A 262 39.73 -3.75 -54.85
CA ALA A 262 41.06 -3.77 -55.50
C ALA A 262 40.98 -4.37 -56.92
N VAL A 263 40.20 -5.42 -57.14
CA VAL A 263 39.93 -6.02 -58.45
C VAL A 263 39.18 -5.04 -59.37
N TRP A 264 38.15 -4.34 -58.86
CA TRP A 264 37.42 -3.33 -59.62
C TRP A 264 38.30 -2.16 -60.06
N ARG A 265 39.27 -1.76 -59.19
CA ARG A 265 40.24 -0.72 -59.55
C ARG A 265 41.24 -1.17 -60.59
N SER A 266 41.63 -2.44 -60.63
CA SER A 266 42.56 -2.96 -61.65
C SER A 266 41.93 -3.08 -63.02
N ILE A 267 40.57 -3.12 -63.12
CA ILE A 267 39.84 -3.18 -64.39
C ILE A 267 39.47 -1.75 -64.90
N GLY A 268 39.92 -0.70 -64.21
CA GLY A 268 39.78 0.68 -64.72
C GLY A 268 38.54 1.44 -64.24
N ALA A 269 37.87 1.02 -63.17
CA ALA A 269 36.78 1.76 -62.57
C ALA A 269 37.25 3.10 -62.00
N SER A 270 36.62 4.19 -62.39
CA SER A 270 36.99 5.55 -62.01
C SER A 270 36.76 5.82 -60.52
N ARG A 271 37.48 6.80 -59.93
CA ARG A 271 37.36 7.22 -58.53
C ARG A 271 36.01 7.89 -58.14
N ALA A 272 35.05 7.90 -58.99
CA ALA A 272 33.78 8.63 -58.85
C ALA A 272 32.59 7.68 -58.54
N ILE A 273 32.82 6.56 -57.87
CA ILE A 273 31.77 5.71 -57.32
C ILE A 273 31.97 5.59 -55.79
#